data_f199f1f5851b51bccbb74b20fa1d4c2d
#
_entry.id   f199f1f5851b51bccbb74b20fa1d4c2d
#
_cell.length_a   1.000
_cell.length_b   1.000
_cell.length_c   1.000
_cell.angle_alpha   90.00
_cell.angle_beta   90.00
_cell.angle_gamma   90.00
#
_symmetry.space_group_name_H-M   'P 1'
#
loop_
_entity.id
_entity.type
_entity.pdbx_description
1 polymer ?
#
loop_
_entity_poly.entity_id
_entity_poly.type
_entity_poly.pdbx_seq_one_letter_code
_entity_poly.pdbx_strand_id
1 'polypeptide(L)'
;MRLCLWLLFLVVVTARPLRAQGDRCADCHIANPQADPVPEHTYDWEASAHGRNVVGCEKCHDGDATTFESFLAHRGILTSRNPASPTHRTNLPQTCGKCHIGPFVEFQKSRHYQLLRESRGEGPTCSTCHGAVAARLLSPRSLEKRCDTCHGPDGVHPNSDFAPDGRILLQEVNAVRELLATAPRLIGRVKDPVRKKALEDAYEQAQVPLREAVHSAHAFVFDQMRERLKAAKERSEALLIELANP
;
A
#
# COMPACT_ATOMS: atom_id res chain seq x y z
N MET A 1 47.65 30.85 -45.11
CA MET A 1 47.20 29.78 -44.15
C MET A 1 45.98 30.26 -43.43
N ARG A 2 44.78 29.76 -43.80
CA ARG A 2 43.50 30.09 -43.15
C ARG A 2 43.11 28.89 -42.34
N LEU A 3 43.13 29.04 -41.00
CA LEU A 3 42.59 28.04 -40.04
C LEU A 3 41.08 28.14 -40.04
N CYS A 4 40.37 27.10 -40.51
CA CYS A 4 38.94 26.94 -40.30
C CYS A 4 38.72 26.27 -38.96
N LEU A 5 38.24 27.02 -37.98
CA LEU A 5 37.70 26.48 -36.71
C LEU A 5 36.31 25.90 -36.98
N TRP A 6 36.20 24.57 -36.89
CA TRP A 6 34.89 23.87 -36.83
C TRP A 6 34.41 23.85 -35.39
N LEU A 7 33.39 24.68 -35.08
CA LEU A 7 32.64 24.62 -33.83
C LEU A 7 31.69 23.43 -33.88
N LEU A 8 32.06 22.35 -33.19
CA LEU A 8 31.17 21.23 -32.92
C LEU A 8 30.14 21.67 -31.87
N PHE A 9 28.92 21.94 -32.31
CA PHE A 9 27.77 22.10 -31.43
C PHE A 9 27.38 20.74 -30.88
N LEU A 10 27.73 20.48 -29.62
CA LEU A 10 27.28 19.31 -28.88
C LEU A 10 25.79 19.55 -28.51
N VAL A 11 24.86 18.99 -29.28
CA VAL A 11 23.43 18.95 -28.92
C VAL A 11 23.29 17.95 -27.79
N VAL A 12 23.28 18.45 -26.56
CA VAL A 12 22.89 17.66 -25.39
C VAL A 12 21.38 17.42 -25.49
N VAL A 13 21.00 16.29 -26.10
CA VAL A 13 19.64 15.78 -26.01
C VAL A 13 19.44 15.32 -24.57
N THR A 14 18.89 16.19 -23.75
CA THR A 14 18.37 15.78 -22.43
C THR A 14 17.23 14.80 -22.66
N ALA A 15 17.53 13.50 -22.59
CA ALA A 15 16.52 12.47 -22.53
C ALA A 15 15.66 12.78 -21.29
N ARG A 16 14.51 13.40 -21.51
CA ARG A 16 13.47 13.41 -20.49
C ARG A 16 13.18 11.95 -20.16
N PRO A 17 13.17 11.54 -18.87
CA PRO A 17 12.72 10.20 -18.57
C PRO A 17 11.38 10.02 -19.26
N LEU A 18 11.24 8.93 -20.06
CA LEU A 18 9.94 8.50 -20.53
C LEU A 18 9.09 8.38 -19.28
N ARG A 19 8.17 9.32 -19.07
CA ARG A 19 7.06 9.08 -18.14
C ARG A 19 6.46 7.77 -18.63
N ALA A 20 6.43 6.76 -17.77
CA ALA A 20 5.65 5.57 -18.01
C ALA A 20 4.31 6.03 -18.55
N GLN A 21 3.83 5.39 -19.63
CA GLN A 21 2.64 5.85 -20.35
C GLN A 21 1.57 6.19 -19.34
N GLY A 22 1.28 7.50 -19.18
CA GLY A 22 0.45 8.03 -18.12
C GLY A 22 -0.96 7.45 -18.22
N ASP A 23 -1.60 7.30 -17.10
CA ASP A 23 -3.03 7.02 -17.04
C ASP A 23 -3.77 8.16 -17.76
N ARG A 24 -4.45 7.86 -18.87
CA ARG A 24 -5.13 8.87 -19.69
C ARG A 24 -6.27 9.56 -18.92
N CYS A 25 -6.84 8.88 -17.94
CA CYS A 25 -7.80 9.50 -17.03
C CYS A 25 -7.12 10.63 -16.25
N ALA A 26 -5.97 10.34 -15.62
CA ALA A 26 -5.19 11.33 -14.89
C ALA A 26 -4.70 12.46 -15.81
N ASP A 27 -4.17 12.14 -16.99
CA ASP A 27 -3.70 13.14 -17.96
C ASP A 27 -4.81 14.12 -18.36
N CYS A 28 -6.02 13.60 -18.63
CA CYS A 28 -7.17 14.41 -18.99
C CYS A 28 -7.67 15.26 -17.81
N HIS A 29 -7.81 14.66 -16.62
CA HIS A 29 -8.31 15.36 -15.42
C HIS A 29 -7.31 16.41 -14.91
N ILE A 30 -5.99 16.18 -15.02
CA ILE A 30 -4.97 17.18 -14.70
C ILE A 30 -5.02 18.34 -15.70
N ALA A 31 -5.22 18.04 -17.00
CA ALA A 31 -5.33 19.08 -18.02
C ALA A 31 -6.63 19.91 -17.92
N ASN A 32 -7.69 19.32 -17.38
CA ASN A 32 -9.01 19.93 -17.23
C ASN A 32 -9.52 19.83 -15.79
N PRO A 33 -8.91 20.54 -14.82
CA PRO A 33 -9.31 20.44 -13.42
C PRO A 33 -10.76 20.83 -13.15
N GLN A 34 -11.36 21.65 -14.03
CA GLN A 34 -12.77 22.07 -13.92
C GLN A 34 -13.75 20.95 -14.27
N ALA A 35 -13.32 19.95 -15.03
CA ALA A 35 -14.11 18.77 -15.36
C ALA A 35 -13.99 17.68 -14.29
N ASP A 36 -13.02 17.79 -13.38
CA ASP A 36 -12.85 16.86 -12.26
C ASP A 36 -13.75 17.28 -11.10
N PRO A 37 -14.75 16.47 -10.71
CA PRO A 37 -15.62 16.80 -9.58
C PRO A 37 -14.87 16.79 -8.23
N VAL A 38 -13.68 16.19 -8.16
CA VAL A 38 -12.82 16.13 -6.97
C VAL A 38 -11.34 16.21 -7.41
N PRO A 39 -10.86 17.42 -7.78
CA PRO A 39 -9.49 17.61 -8.31
C PRO A 39 -8.39 17.06 -7.40
N GLU A 40 -8.61 17.03 -6.08
CA GLU A 40 -7.66 16.48 -5.11
C GLU A 40 -7.42 14.99 -5.33
N HIS A 41 -8.37 14.25 -5.88
CA HIS A 41 -8.22 12.81 -6.14
C HIS A 41 -7.06 12.51 -7.11
N THR A 42 -6.92 13.29 -8.16
CA THR A 42 -5.88 13.10 -9.16
C THR A 42 -4.49 13.40 -8.56
N TYR A 43 -4.35 14.49 -7.80
CA TYR A 43 -3.10 14.83 -7.11
C TYR A 43 -2.76 13.82 -6.02
N ASP A 44 -3.73 13.39 -5.24
CA ASP A 44 -3.56 12.35 -4.22
C ASP A 44 -3.13 11.01 -4.82
N TRP A 45 -3.68 10.65 -5.98
CA TRP A 45 -3.28 9.46 -6.71
C TRP A 45 -1.84 9.57 -7.21
N GLU A 46 -1.45 10.67 -7.84
CA GLU A 46 -0.09 10.90 -8.33
C GLU A 46 0.94 10.78 -7.20
N ALA A 47 0.63 11.34 -6.03
CA ALA A 47 1.47 11.26 -4.83
C ALA A 47 1.44 9.89 -4.14
N SER A 48 0.49 9.02 -4.47
CA SER A 48 0.28 7.73 -3.80
C SER A 48 1.25 6.64 -4.25
N ALA A 49 1.24 5.51 -3.53
CA ALA A 49 1.93 4.29 -3.97
C ALA A 49 1.30 3.74 -5.27
N HIS A 50 0.00 3.90 -5.46
CA HIS A 50 -0.71 3.45 -6.66
C HIS A 50 -0.22 4.22 -7.88
N GLY A 51 -0.18 5.53 -7.83
CA GLY A 51 0.33 6.36 -8.94
C GLY A 51 1.79 6.06 -9.27
N ARG A 52 2.65 5.92 -8.24
CA ARG A 52 4.07 5.57 -8.45
C ARG A 52 4.28 4.18 -9.07
N ASN A 53 3.36 3.25 -8.88
CA ASN A 53 3.38 1.91 -9.47
C ASN A 53 2.45 1.77 -10.68
N VAL A 54 1.96 2.88 -11.23
CA VAL A 54 1.14 2.92 -12.45
C VAL A 54 -0.15 2.08 -12.34
N VAL A 55 -0.74 2.05 -11.14
CA VAL A 55 -2.07 1.48 -10.94
C VAL A 55 -3.08 2.53 -11.34
N GLY A 56 -3.68 2.39 -12.52
CA GLY A 56 -4.56 3.38 -13.14
C GLY A 56 -5.92 3.52 -12.45
N CYS A 57 -6.58 4.63 -12.78
CA CYS A 57 -7.88 4.99 -12.19
C CYS A 57 -8.95 3.94 -12.51
N GLU A 58 -8.90 3.34 -13.71
CA GLU A 58 -9.84 2.31 -14.17
C GLU A 58 -9.80 1.03 -13.32
N LYS A 59 -8.72 0.76 -12.60
CA LYS A 59 -8.63 -0.41 -11.71
C LYS A 59 -9.62 -0.34 -10.54
N CYS A 60 -10.00 0.88 -10.17
CA CYS A 60 -10.94 1.14 -9.07
C CYS A 60 -12.29 1.68 -9.57
N HIS A 61 -12.30 2.49 -10.63
CA HIS A 61 -13.49 3.21 -11.08
C HIS A 61 -14.16 2.58 -12.31
N ASP A 62 -13.56 1.56 -12.92
CA ASP A 62 -13.90 1.06 -14.25
C ASP A 62 -13.69 2.15 -15.34
N GLY A 63 -14.35 2.06 -16.48
CA GLY A 63 -14.14 2.96 -17.61
C GLY A 63 -13.05 2.47 -18.56
N ASP A 64 -12.68 3.31 -19.53
CA ASP A 64 -11.67 2.99 -20.54
C ASP A 64 -10.52 4.00 -20.50
N ALA A 65 -9.41 3.61 -19.87
CA ALA A 65 -8.19 4.40 -19.80
C ALA A 65 -7.37 4.44 -21.09
N THR A 66 -7.85 3.85 -22.19
CA THR A 66 -7.12 3.80 -23.49
C THR A 66 -7.52 4.90 -24.46
N THR A 67 -8.54 5.70 -24.13
CA THR A 67 -9.09 6.76 -24.99
C THR A 67 -9.12 8.12 -24.27
N PHE A 68 -9.07 9.20 -25.06
CA PHE A 68 -9.35 10.58 -24.61
C PHE A 68 -10.76 11.04 -24.97
N GLU A 69 -11.53 10.21 -25.69
CA GLU A 69 -12.93 10.49 -25.97
C GLU A 69 -13.76 10.37 -24.69
N SER A 70 -14.22 11.49 -24.16
CA SER A 70 -14.87 11.57 -22.85
C SER A 70 -16.03 10.56 -22.70
N PHE A 71 -16.90 10.45 -23.68
CA PHE A 71 -18.02 9.52 -23.64
C PHE A 71 -17.58 8.05 -23.54
N LEU A 72 -16.53 7.67 -24.28
CA LEU A 72 -15.99 6.30 -24.23
C LEU A 72 -15.24 6.04 -22.94
N ALA A 73 -14.40 6.99 -22.51
CA ALA A 73 -13.62 6.90 -21.29
C ALA A 73 -14.50 6.69 -20.05
N HIS A 74 -15.65 7.36 -19.99
CA HIS A 74 -16.55 7.28 -18.83
C HIS A 74 -17.63 6.21 -18.95
N ARG A 75 -17.62 5.40 -20.03
CA ARG A 75 -18.63 4.36 -20.21
C ARG A 75 -18.51 3.29 -19.10
N GLY A 76 -19.58 3.13 -18.32
CA GLY A 76 -19.66 2.17 -17.22
C GLY A 76 -19.18 2.72 -15.87
N ILE A 77 -18.62 3.93 -15.81
CA ILE A 77 -18.27 4.55 -14.54
C ILE A 77 -19.54 4.89 -13.76
N LEU A 78 -19.57 4.43 -12.52
CA LEU A 78 -20.64 4.72 -11.57
C LEU A 78 -20.09 5.55 -10.41
N THR A 79 -20.88 6.49 -9.93
CA THR A 79 -20.52 7.25 -8.72
C THR A 79 -20.43 6.34 -7.52
N SER A 80 -19.61 6.69 -6.53
CA SER A 80 -19.46 5.92 -5.29
C SER A 80 -20.76 5.78 -4.46
N ARG A 81 -21.78 6.57 -4.76
CA ARG A 81 -23.12 6.47 -4.15
C ARG A 81 -23.95 5.34 -4.75
N ASN A 82 -23.65 4.92 -5.98
CA ASN A 82 -24.37 3.83 -6.62
C ASN A 82 -23.92 2.49 -6.02
N PRO A 83 -24.84 1.66 -5.48
CA PRO A 83 -24.49 0.36 -4.89
C PRO A 83 -23.80 -0.62 -5.83
N ALA A 84 -23.93 -0.44 -7.15
CA ALA A 84 -23.23 -1.26 -8.15
C ALA A 84 -21.82 -0.75 -8.45
N SER A 85 -21.44 0.44 -7.99
CA SER A 85 -20.10 0.99 -8.23
C SER A 85 -19.01 0.15 -7.52
N PRO A 86 -17.88 -0.14 -8.17
CA PRO A 86 -16.73 -0.75 -7.50
C PRO A 86 -16.20 0.09 -6.33
N THR A 87 -16.39 1.40 -6.38
CA THR A 87 -15.98 2.34 -5.32
C THR A 87 -17.06 2.61 -4.28
N HIS A 88 -18.24 1.98 -4.41
CA HIS A 88 -19.22 2.02 -3.34
C HIS A 88 -18.65 1.37 -2.07
N ARG A 89 -18.95 1.95 -0.90
CA ARG A 89 -18.31 1.53 0.35
C ARG A 89 -18.40 0.02 0.64
N THR A 90 -19.52 -0.61 0.31
CA THR A 90 -19.70 -2.06 0.52
C THR A 90 -18.90 -2.93 -0.45
N ASN A 91 -18.46 -2.38 -1.59
CA ASN A 91 -17.70 -3.07 -2.63
C ASN A 91 -16.20 -2.77 -2.55
N LEU A 92 -15.79 -1.72 -1.82
CA LEU A 92 -14.38 -1.36 -1.67
C LEU A 92 -13.47 -2.50 -1.23
N PRO A 93 -13.84 -3.37 -0.26
CA PRO A 93 -12.97 -4.48 0.10
C PRO A 93 -12.69 -5.43 -1.06
N GLN A 94 -13.69 -5.74 -1.88
CA GLN A 94 -13.54 -6.57 -3.07
C GLN A 94 -12.69 -5.87 -4.13
N THR A 95 -12.88 -4.58 -4.32
CA THR A 95 -12.10 -3.79 -5.30
C THR A 95 -10.62 -3.74 -4.91
N CYS A 96 -10.31 -3.43 -3.66
CA CYS A 96 -8.94 -3.48 -3.15
C CYS A 96 -8.38 -4.92 -3.17
N GLY A 97 -9.23 -5.90 -2.84
CA GLY A 97 -8.90 -7.32 -2.79
C GLY A 97 -8.49 -7.94 -4.12
N LYS A 98 -8.82 -7.31 -5.28
CA LYS A 98 -8.33 -7.76 -6.60
C LYS A 98 -6.79 -7.86 -6.66
N CYS A 99 -6.10 -6.99 -5.92
CA CYS A 99 -4.63 -6.95 -5.84
C CYS A 99 -4.13 -7.25 -4.42
N HIS A 100 -4.81 -6.73 -3.39
CA HIS A 100 -4.46 -6.90 -1.98
C HIS A 100 -5.14 -8.15 -1.37
N ILE A 101 -4.89 -9.32 -1.98
CA ILE A 101 -5.58 -10.59 -1.66
C ILE A 101 -5.40 -10.97 -0.19
N GLY A 102 -4.17 -10.96 0.32
CA GLY A 102 -3.86 -11.35 1.71
C GLY A 102 -4.63 -10.53 2.76
N PRO A 103 -4.48 -9.19 2.76
CA PRO A 103 -5.27 -8.31 3.62
C PRO A 103 -6.78 -8.49 3.46
N PHE A 104 -7.28 -8.69 2.26
CA PHE A 104 -8.71 -8.87 2.01
C PHE A 104 -9.24 -10.17 2.62
N VAL A 105 -8.55 -11.30 2.43
CA VAL A 105 -8.93 -12.61 3.01
C VAL A 105 -8.98 -12.53 4.54
N GLU A 106 -8.00 -11.87 5.16
CA GLU A 106 -7.99 -11.69 6.61
C GLU A 106 -9.08 -10.72 7.07
N PHE A 107 -9.31 -9.62 6.34
CA PHE A 107 -10.37 -8.66 6.67
C PHE A 107 -11.76 -9.32 6.67
N GLN A 108 -12.02 -10.26 5.75
CA GLN A 108 -13.28 -11.01 5.70
C GLN A 108 -13.59 -11.80 6.99
N LYS A 109 -12.56 -12.16 7.77
CA LYS A 109 -12.72 -12.85 9.06
C LYS A 109 -13.08 -11.90 10.21
N SER A 110 -12.91 -10.59 10.00
CA SER A 110 -13.09 -9.58 11.04
C SER A 110 -14.55 -9.26 11.34
N ARG A 111 -14.82 -8.82 12.57
CA ARG A 111 -16.11 -8.24 12.92
C ARG A 111 -16.42 -6.97 12.12
N HIS A 112 -15.40 -6.21 11.74
CA HIS A 112 -15.53 -5.02 10.88
C HIS A 112 -16.15 -5.35 9.52
N TYR A 113 -15.68 -6.42 8.87
CA TYR A 113 -16.25 -6.85 7.59
C TYR A 113 -17.68 -7.37 7.74
N GLN A 114 -17.97 -8.11 8.81
CA GLN A 114 -19.33 -8.57 9.11
C GLN A 114 -20.29 -7.39 9.23
N LEU A 115 -19.94 -6.38 10.03
CA LEU A 115 -20.75 -5.15 10.16
C LEU A 115 -20.94 -4.45 8.81
N LEU A 116 -19.91 -4.36 8.00
CA LEU A 116 -20.01 -3.77 6.67
C LEU A 116 -20.99 -4.52 5.77
N ARG A 117 -21.09 -5.84 5.89
CA ARG A 117 -21.96 -6.70 5.06
C ARG A 117 -23.37 -6.82 5.60
N GLU A 118 -23.54 -6.91 6.90
CA GLU A 118 -24.81 -7.20 7.58
C GLU A 118 -25.60 -5.92 7.94
N SER A 119 -24.91 -4.85 8.34
CA SER A 119 -25.52 -3.63 8.89
C SER A 119 -25.58 -2.48 7.88
N ARG A 120 -26.07 -2.73 6.67
CA ARG A 120 -26.23 -1.72 5.60
C ARG A 120 -24.98 -0.88 5.32
N GLY A 121 -23.81 -1.45 5.59
CA GLY A 121 -22.55 -0.80 5.34
C GLY A 121 -21.99 0.05 6.49
N GLU A 122 -22.39 -0.16 7.72
CA GLU A 122 -21.92 0.62 8.89
C GLU A 122 -20.47 0.32 9.30
N GLY A 123 -19.96 -0.90 9.01
CA GLY A 123 -18.59 -1.28 9.31
C GLY A 123 -17.56 -0.44 8.56
N PRO A 124 -16.31 -0.31 9.07
CA PRO A 124 -15.25 0.37 8.36
C PRO A 124 -14.85 -0.37 7.08
N THR A 125 -14.24 0.36 6.13
CA THR A 125 -13.71 -0.19 4.88
C THR A 125 -12.19 0.00 4.85
N CYS A 126 -11.54 -0.52 3.80
CA CYS A 126 -10.10 -0.29 3.59
C CYS A 126 -9.77 1.21 3.60
N SER A 127 -10.59 2.03 2.94
CA SER A 127 -10.39 3.48 2.89
C SER A 127 -10.63 4.21 4.22
N THR A 128 -11.39 3.63 5.13
CA THR A 128 -11.61 4.22 6.47
C THR A 128 -10.28 4.34 7.24
N CYS A 129 -9.43 3.34 7.13
CA CYS A 129 -8.12 3.33 7.78
C CYS A 129 -7.02 3.91 6.87
N HIS A 130 -6.94 3.47 5.63
CA HIS A 130 -5.84 3.79 4.72
C HIS A 130 -6.02 5.09 3.92
N GLY A 131 -7.18 5.69 3.94
CA GLY A 131 -7.58 6.75 3.01
C GLY A 131 -8.08 6.17 1.69
N ALA A 132 -8.74 7.00 0.89
CA ALA A 132 -9.32 6.57 -0.38
C ALA A 132 -8.23 6.46 -1.47
N VAL A 133 -8.00 7.54 -2.20
CA VAL A 133 -7.09 7.56 -3.34
C VAL A 133 -5.63 7.59 -2.91
N ALA A 134 -5.31 8.38 -1.90
CA ALA A 134 -3.96 8.52 -1.37
C ALA A 134 -3.37 7.25 -0.75
N ALA A 135 -4.19 6.26 -0.43
CA ALA A 135 -3.87 4.94 0.14
C ALA A 135 -2.50 4.90 0.85
N ARG A 136 -2.45 5.42 2.08
CA ARG A 136 -1.19 5.61 2.82
C ARG A 136 -0.87 4.40 3.69
N LEU A 137 0.43 4.09 3.79
CA LEU A 137 0.92 3.26 4.88
C LEU A 137 0.69 4.02 6.19
N LEU A 138 0.07 3.34 7.15
CA LEU A 138 -0.22 3.95 8.44
C LEU A 138 1.05 4.05 9.28
N SER A 139 1.27 5.21 9.89
CA SER A 139 2.18 5.30 11.03
C SER A 139 1.47 4.78 12.30
N PRO A 140 2.22 4.34 13.33
CA PRO A 140 1.61 3.89 14.59
C PRO A 140 0.63 4.91 15.19
N ARG A 141 0.99 6.19 15.19
CA ARG A 141 0.12 7.26 15.69
C ARG A 141 -1.11 7.52 14.80
N SER A 142 -0.96 7.37 13.48
CA SER A 142 -2.12 7.54 12.59
C SER A 142 -3.09 6.37 12.70
N LEU A 143 -2.59 5.15 12.92
CA LEU A 143 -3.44 3.99 13.20
C LEU A 143 -4.22 4.19 14.51
N GLU A 144 -3.54 4.54 15.61
CA GLU A 144 -4.16 4.84 16.90
C GLU A 144 -5.33 5.82 16.75
N LYS A 145 -5.09 6.98 16.09
CA LYS A 145 -6.12 7.97 15.83
C LYS A 145 -7.31 7.42 15.02
N ARG A 146 -7.07 6.50 14.08
CA ARG A 146 -8.14 5.88 13.31
C ARG A 146 -8.96 4.92 14.16
N CYS A 147 -8.33 4.15 15.02
CA CYS A 147 -9.03 3.30 15.99
C CYS A 147 -9.86 4.15 16.95
N ASP A 148 -9.29 5.22 17.50
CA ASP A 148 -9.95 6.12 18.45
C ASP A 148 -11.21 6.77 17.89
N THR A 149 -11.33 6.97 16.57
CA THR A 149 -12.54 7.53 15.97
C THR A 149 -13.80 6.75 16.32
N CYS A 150 -13.68 5.43 16.48
CA CYS A 150 -14.81 4.56 16.82
C CYS A 150 -14.65 3.90 18.19
N HIS A 151 -13.42 3.63 18.63
CA HIS A 151 -13.09 2.90 19.84
C HIS A 151 -12.59 3.79 20.98
N GLY A 152 -12.40 5.09 20.75
CA GLY A 152 -12.07 6.06 21.79
C GLY A 152 -13.25 6.30 22.75
N PRO A 153 -13.04 7.09 23.82
CA PRO A 153 -14.04 7.32 24.86
C PRO A 153 -15.38 7.85 24.34
N ASP A 154 -15.32 8.71 23.31
CA ASP A 154 -16.52 9.33 22.71
C ASP A 154 -16.95 8.60 21.41
N GLY A 155 -16.35 7.47 21.09
CA GLY A 155 -16.64 6.68 19.89
C GLY A 155 -17.90 5.84 20.02
N VAL A 156 -18.39 5.33 18.89
CA VAL A 156 -19.62 4.50 18.83
C VAL A 156 -19.44 3.10 19.42
N HIS A 157 -18.21 2.64 19.58
CA HIS A 157 -17.86 1.33 20.17
C HIS A 157 -16.66 1.49 21.12
N PRO A 158 -16.80 2.18 22.26
CA PRO A 158 -15.70 2.48 23.15
C PRO A 158 -14.96 1.22 23.63
N ASN A 159 -13.63 1.23 23.46
CA ASN A 159 -12.73 0.23 24.03
C ASN A 159 -11.34 0.84 24.14
N SER A 160 -10.89 1.12 25.36
CA SER A 160 -9.66 1.82 25.66
C SER A 160 -8.38 1.12 25.17
N ASP A 161 -8.45 -0.18 24.92
CA ASP A 161 -7.25 -0.99 24.66
C ASP A 161 -6.94 -1.12 23.16
N PHE A 162 -7.95 -1.05 22.29
CA PHE A 162 -7.77 -1.31 20.86
C PHE A 162 -6.83 -0.31 20.16
N ALA A 163 -6.94 0.96 20.48
CA ALA A 163 -6.13 1.98 19.82
C ALA A 163 -4.66 1.92 20.26
N PRO A 164 -4.33 1.88 21.58
CA PRO A 164 -2.97 1.68 22.05
C PRO A 164 -2.35 0.35 21.59
N ASP A 165 -3.10 -0.74 21.64
CA ASP A 165 -2.64 -2.06 21.19
C ASP A 165 -2.28 -2.05 19.70
N GLY A 166 -3.15 -1.50 18.86
CA GLY A 166 -2.89 -1.36 17.42
C GLY A 166 -1.63 -0.54 17.14
N ARG A 167 -1.41 0.55 17.90
CA ARG A 167 -0.19 1.36 17.81
C ARG A 167 1.05 0.56 18.18
N ILE A 168 1.03 -0.15 19.31
CA ILE A 168 2.16 -0.96 19.77
C ILE A 168 2.52 -2.04 18.76
N LEU A 169 1.52 -2.79 18.27
CA LEU A 169 1.74 -3.85 17.28
C LEU A 169 2.33 -3.30 15.97
N LEU A 170 1.91 -2.13 15.51
CA LEU A 170 2.49 -1.54 14.32
C LEU A 170 3.91 -1.00 14.58
N GLN A 171 4.24 -0.58 15.81
CA GLN A 171 5.62 -0.27 16.19
C GLN A 171 6.50 -1.52 16.14
N GLU A 172 6.02 -2.66 16.63
CA GLU A 172 6.74 -3.93 16.57
C GLU A 172 6.96 -4.40 15.12
N VAL A 173 5.94 -4.28 14.24
CA VAL A 173 6.11 -4.52 12.79
C VAL A 173 7.26 -3.69 12.22
N ASN A 174 7.31 -2.40 12.55
CA ASN A 174 8.36 -1.51 12.04
C ASN A 174 9.73 -1.89 12.61
N ALA A 175 9.82 -2.23 13.88
CA ALA A 175 11.07 -2.70 14.49
C ALA A 175 11.63 -3.96 13.80
N VAL A 176 10.78 -4.95 13.51
CA VAL A 176 11.20 -6.16 12.77
C VAL A 176 11.63 -5.83 11.34
N ARG A 177 10.94 -4.90 10.67
CA ARG A 177 11.34 -4.42 9.34
C ARG A 177 12.73 -3.76 9.37
N GLU A 178 13.01 -2.96 10.38
CA GLU A 178 14.31 -2.32 10.58
C GLU A 178 15.43 -3.34 10.82
N LEU A 179 15.18 -4.38 11.62
CA LEU A 179 16.12 -5.50 11.80
C LEU A 179 16.49 -6.14 10.47
N LEU A 180 15.51 -6.38 9.59
CA LEU A 180 15.71 -7.02 8.30
C LEU A 180 16.25 -6.09 7.21
N ALA A 181 16.17 -4.76 7.38
CA ALA A 181 16.46 -3.80 6.31
C ALA A 181 17.90 -3.86 5.79
N THR A 182 18.86 -4.21 6.65
CA THR A 182 20.28 -4.29 6.28
C THR A 182 20.71 -5.67 5.74
N ALA A 183 19.94 -6.71 6.01
CA ALA A 183 20.29 -8.09 5.68
C ALA A 183 20.58 -8.32 4.18
N PRO A 184 19.77 -7.84 3.21
CA PRO A 184 20.07 -8.08 1.79
C PRO A 184 21.42 -7.53 1.35
N ARG A 185 21.82 -6.36 1.87
CA ARG A 185 23.12 -5.76 1.55
C ARG A 185 24.28 -6.55 2.14
N LEU A 186 24.12 -7.08 3.36
CA LEU A 186 25.15 -7.90 4.01
C LEU A 186 25.27 -9.25 3.32
N ILE A 187 24.18 -9.92 2.99
CA ILE A 187 24.14 -11.17 2.23
C ILE A 187 24.82 -10.99 0.87
N GLY A 188 24.57 -9.86 0.19
CA GLY A 188 25.18 -9.56 -1.11
C GLY A 188 26.74 -9.49 -1.08
N ARG A 189 27.34 -9.27 0.10
CA ARG A 189 28.81 -9.22 0.27
C ARG A 189 29.44 -10.58 0.56
N VAL A 190 28.65 -11.60 0.86
CA VAL A 190 29.15 -12.96 1.13
C VAL A 190 29.66 -13.57 -0.17
N LYS A 191 30.91 -14.02 -0.16
CA LYS A 191 31.60 -14.56 -1.35
C LYS A 191 31.34 -16.04 -1.54
N ASP A 192 31.26 -16.81 -0.45
CA ASP A 192 30.96 -18.23 -0.51
C ASP A 192 29.52 -18.47 -0.97
N PRO A 193 29.32 -19.13 -2.11
CA PRO A 193 27.99 -19.31 -2.70
C PRO A 193 27.08 -20.21 -1.85
N VAL A 194 27.63 -21.18 -1.13
CA VAL A 194 26.86 -22.10 -0.28
C VAL A 194 26.31 -21.34 0.93
N ARG A 195 27.19 -20.60 1.60
CA ARG A 195 26.81 -19.74 2.74
C ARG A 195 25.83 -18.65 2.32
N LYS A 196 26.09 -18.00 1.17
CA LYS A 196 25.21 -16.96 0.64
C LYS A 196 23.79 -17.48 0.44
N LYS A 197 23.66 -18.66 -0.19
CA LYS A 197 22.35 -19.29 -0.40
C LYS A 197 21.65 -19.62 0.92
N ALA A 198 22.38 -20.15 1.91
CA ALA A 198 21.82 -20.45 3.24
C ALA A 198 21.27 -19.18 3.92
N LEU A 199 22.00 -18.06 3.83
CA LEU A 199 21.57 -16.77 4.38
C LEU A 199 20.38 -16.15 3.61
N GLU A 200 20.31 -16.33 2.29
CA GLU A 200 19.15 -15.93 1.48
C GLU A 200 17.91 -16.73 1.93
N ASP A 201 18.04 -18.03 2.14
CA ASP A 201 16.94 -18.87 2.61
C ASP A 201 16.50 -18.48 4.04
N ALA A 202 17.46 -18.23 4.93
CA ALA A 202 17.17 -17.75 6.29
C ALA A 202 16.46 -16.38 6.28
N TYR A 203 16.87 -15.48 5.38
CA TYR A 203 16.21 -14.17 5.19
C TYR A 203 14.76 -14.34 4.74
N GLU A 204 14.49 -15.19 3.74
CA GLU A 204 13.12 -15.51 3.31
C GLU A 204 12.29 -16.11 4.45
N GLN A 205 12.87 -17.03 5.22
CA GLN A 205 12.20 -17.64 6.37
C GLN A 205 11.88 -16.63 7.49
N ALA A 206 12.71 -15.61 7.68
CA ALA A 206 12.45 -14.55 8.63
C ALA A 206 11.32 -13.60 8.16
N GLN A 207 11.17 -13.40 6.85
CA GLN A 207 10.11 -12.56 6.30
C GLN A 207 8.72 -13.21 6.34
N VAL A 208 8.61 -14.54 6.31
CA VAL A 208 7.33 -15.25 6.29
C VAL A 208 6.43 -14.85 7.47
N PRO A 209 6.83 -15.00 8.75
CA PRO A 209 5.98 -14.65 9.87
C PRO A 209 5.69 -13.14 9.95
N LEU A 210 6.59 -12.28 9.47
CA LEU A 210 6.33 -10.84 9.38
C LEU A 210 5.22 -10.53 8.37
N ARG A 211 5.25 -11.14 7.17
CA ARG A 211 4.18 -11.00 6.19
C ARG A 211 2.85 -11.51 6.73
N GLU A 212 2.86 -12.66 7.38
CA GLU A 212 1.68 -13.25 8.02
C GLU A 212 1.13 -12.35 9.13
N ALA A 213 1.98 -11.75 9.97
CA ALA A 213 1.57 -10.79 10.98
C ALA A 213 0.87 -9.57 10.37
N VAL A 214 1.46 -8.99 9.32
CA VAL A 214 0.89 -7.84 8.61
C VAL A 214 -0.46 -8.18 7.95
N HIS A 215 -0.58 -9.36 7.35
CA HIS A 215 -1.85 -9.79 6.76
C HIS A 215 -2.90 -10.02 7.84
N SER A 216 -2.58 -10.79 8.89
CA SER A 216 -3.52 -11.12 9.97
C SER A 216 -3.94 -9.92 10.82
N ALA A 217 -3.18 -8.82 10.79
CA ALA A 217 -3.60 -7.56 11.40
C ALA A 217 -4.98 -7.12 10.92
N HIS A 218 -5.36 -7.47 9.68
CA HIS A 218 -6.66 -7.12 9.10
C HIS A 218 -7.82 -7.98 9.61
N ALA A 219 -7.53 -9.08 10.30
CA ALA A 219 -8.55 -9.82 11.04
C ALA A 219 -8.86 -9.18 12.41
N PHE A 220 -7.99 -8.26 12.87
CA PHE A 220 -8.08 -7.57 14.17
C PHE A 220 -8.04 -8.54 15.37
N VAL A 221 -7.32 -9.66 15.22
CA VAL A 221 -7.04 -10.62 16.30
C VAL A 221 -5.61 -10.38 16.79
N PHE A 222 -5.46 -9.47 17.75
CA PHE A 222 -4.16 -8.95 18.17
C PHE A 222 -3.24 -10.02 18.77
N ASP A 223 -3.78 -11.02 19.45
CA ASP A 223 -2.95 -12.11 20.02
C ASP A 223 -2.26 -12.94 18.93
N GLN A 224 -2.97 -13.25 17.84
CA GLN A 224 -2.36 -13.94 16.71
C GLN A 224 -1.26 -13.10 16.05
N MET A 225 -1.47 -11.80 15.97
CA MET A 225 -0.46 -10.88 15.44
C MET A 225 0.77 -10.84 16.33
N ARG A 226 0.62 -10.77 17.67
CA ARG A 226 1.71 -10.80 18.65
C ARG A 226 2.56 -12.07 18.51
N GLU A 227 1.91 -13.23 18.41
CA GLU A 227 2.60 -14.51 18.25
C GLU A 227 3.46 -14.54 16.97
N ARG A 228 2.89 -14.11 15.85
CA ARG A 228 3.61 -14.06 14.57
C ARG A 228 4.76 -13.04 14.59
N LEU A 229 4.57 -11.88 15.22
CA LEU A 229 5.63 -10.88 15.37
C LEU A 229 6.76 -11.39 16.24
N LYS A 230 6.47 -12.13 17.33
CA LYS A 230 7.48 -12.79 18.13
C LYS A 230 8.33 -13.75 17.28
N ALA A 231 7.70 -14.63 16.52
CA ALA A 231 8.40 -15.54 15.62
C ALA A 231 9.22 -14.80 14.55
N ALA A 232 8.70 -13.69 14.00
CA ALA A 232 9.42 -12.88 13.03
C ALA A 232 10.66 -12.24 13.65
N LYS A 233 10.55 -11.71 14.85
CA LYS A 233 11.65 -11.11 15.59
C LYS A 233 12.74 -12.12 15.89
N GLU A 234 12.40 -13.27 16.46
CA GLU A 234 13.33 -14.34 16.80
C GLU A 234 14.13 -14.82 15.57
N ARG A 235 13.46 -15.03 14.44
CA ARG A 235 14.14 -15.43 13.19
C ARG A 235 15.02 -14.32 12.61
N SER A 236 14.58 -13.06 12.73
CA SER A 236 15.37 -11.91 12.28
C SER A 236 16.64 -11.73 13.12
N GLU A 237 16.55 -11.86 14.42
CA GLU A 237 17.69 -11.81 15.34
C GLU A 237 18.68 -12.96 15.08
N ALA A 238 18.20 -14.20 14.87
CA ALA A 238 19.03 -15.33 14.50
C ALA A 238 19.79 -15.08 13.18
N LEU A 239 19.12 -14.58 12.14
CA LEU A 239 19.75 -14.20 10.88
C LEU A 239 20.84 -13.15 11.07
N LEU A 240 20.62 -12.14 11.90
CA LEU A 240 21.61 -11.11 12.14
C LEU A 240 22.85 -11.65 12.88
N ILE A 241 22.65 -12.60 13.79
CA ILE A 241 23.75 -13.31 14.47
C ILE A 241 24.58 -14.11 13.46
N GLU A 242 23.93 -14.84 12.55
CA GLU A 242 24.62 -15.58 11.49
C GLU A 242 25.38 -14.66 10.52
N LEU A 243 24.81 -13.49 10.20
CA LEU A 243 25.46 -12.48 9.36
C LEU A 243 26.68 -11.84 10.03
N ALA A 244 26.68 -11.74 11.36
CA ALA A 244 27.80 -11.18 12.12
C ALA A 244 28.97 -12.16 12.30
N ASN A 245 28.72 -13.45 12.21
CA ASN A 245 29.75 -14.48 12.26
C ASN A 245 30.39 -14.64 10.87
N PRO A 246 31.72 -14.52 10.73
CA PRO A 246 32.42 -14.58 9.46
C PRO A 246 32.46 -15.98 8.81
#